data_d5b2e65908df482aac30fb75d547c39f
#
_entry.id   d5b2e65908df482aac30fb75d547c39f
#
_cell.length_a   1.000
_cell.length_b   1.000
_cell.length_c   1.000
_cell.angle_alpha   90.00
_cell.angle_beta   90.00
_cell.angle_gamma   90.00
#
_symmetry.space_group_name_H-M   'P 1'
#
loop_
_entity.id
_entity.type
_entity.pdbx_description
1 polymer ?
#
loop_
_entity_poly.entity_id
_entity_poly.type
_entity_poly.pdbx_seq_one_letter_code
_entity_poly.pdbx_strand_id
1 'polypeptide(L)'
;MAIRYKALTELYQETQRSVTAPDQWRAFLASACRNYRLSFDEQLLVYAQRPDATAVLEIERWNRQFGRWVNRGANGIAVFDGEHNGKPRLKYYFDISDTHEARFPRPVPLWTVREEYAPDIIETLENSFGELERKEDLGEALLSAAKNAVEDNMPCLLYTSDAADERSSV
;
A
#
# COMPACT_ATOMS: atom_id res chain seq x y z
N MET A 1 -22.76 6.95 -2.31
CA MET A 1 -23.25 6.10 -3.44
C MET A 1 -22.21 5.00 -3.65
N ALA A 2 -22.62 3.73 -3.64
CA ALA A 2 -21.66 2.64 -3.84
C ALA A 2 -21.08 2.68 -5.25
N ILE A 3 -19.74 2.60 -5.35
CA ILE A 3 -19.04 2.54 -6.64
C ILE A 3 -19.37 1.22 -7.35
N ARG A 4 -19.54 1.25 -8.66
CA ARG A 4 -19.75 0.05 -9.46
C ARG A 4 -18.39 -0.59 -9.81
N TYR A 5 -18.36 -1.91 -9.94
CA TYR A 5 -17.12 -2.66 -10.25
C TYR A 5 -16.39 -2.08 -11.47
N LYS A 6 -17.09 -1.79 -12.54
CA LYS A 6 -16.50 -1.19 -13.76
C LYS A 6 -15.83 0.16 -13.47
N ALA A 7 -16.51 1.04 -12.72
CA ALA A 7 -15.94 2.34 -12.37
C ALA A 7 -14.71 2.21 -11.46
N LEU A 8 -14.70 1.20 -10.58
CA LEU A 8 -13.52 0.91 -9.76
C LEU A 8 -12.35 0.41 -10.61
N THR A 9 -12.62 -0.41 -11.62
CA THR A 9 -11.59 -0.88 -12.56
C THR A 9 -11.00 0.28 -13.38
N GLU A 10 -11.84 1.18 -13.85
CA GLU A 10 -11.40 2.39 -14.56
C GLU A 10 -10.53 3.28 -13.67
N LEU A 11 -10.97 3.52 -12.42
CA LEU A 11 -10.22 4.27 -11.42
C LEU A 11 -8.85 3.63 -11.12
N TYR A 12 -8.82 2.31 -10.94
CA TYR A 12 -7.59 1.56 -10.72
C TYR A 12 -6.59 1.75 -11.86
N GLN A 13 -7.04 1.57 -13.10
CA GLN A 13 -6.17 1.72 -14.28
C GLN A 13 -5.67 3.16 -14.47
N GLU A 14 -6.50 4.14 -14.20
CA GLU A 14 -6.11 5.55 -14.25
C GLU A 14 -5.06 5.87 -13.20
N THR A 15 -5.29 5.42 -11.96
CA THR A 15 -4.36 5.63 -10.86
C THR A 15 -3.03 4.94 -11.11
N GLN A 16 -3.05 3.70 -11.62
CA GLN A 16 -1.84 2.95 -11.99
C GLN A 16 -0.99 3.71 -13.02
N ARG A 17 -1.62 4.38 -13.98
CA ARG A 17 -0.90 5.22 -14.95
C ARG A 17 -0.37 6.51 -14.32
N SER A 18 -1.15 7.14 -13.44
CA SER A 18 -0.79 8.43 -12.83
C SER A 18 0.39 8.31 -11.86
N VAL A 19 0.48 7.22 -11.10
CA VAL A 19 1.57 7.02 -10.13
C VAL A 19 2.93 6.76 -10.76
N THR A 20 3.03 6.65 -12.08
CA THR A 20 4.34 6.59 -12.77
C THR A 20 5.08 7.93 -12.74
N ALA A 21 4.38 9.05 -12.51
CA ALA A 21 5.02 10.34 -12.34
C ALA A 21 5.69 10.46 -10.95
N PRO A 22 6.91 11.04 -10.85
CA PRO A 22 7.69 11.06 -9.61
C PRO A 22 6.95 11.64 -8.40
N ASP A 23 6.25 12.75 -8.56
CA ASP A 23 5.51 13.40 -7.48
C ASP A 23 4.30 12.57 -7.04
N GLN A 24 3.59 11.96 -7.98
CA GLN A 24 2.48 11.06 -7.70
C GLN A 24 2.96 9.77 -7.02
N TRP A 25 4.12 9.27 -7.43
CA TRP A 25 4.76 8.12 -6.80
C TRP A 25 5.11 8.40 -5.33
N ARG A 26 5.72 9.56 -5.04
CA ARG A 26 6.01 9.98 -3.66
C ARG A 26 4.75 10.09 -2.81
N ALA A 27 3.70 10.71 -3.36
CA ALA A 27 2.42 10.84 -2.67
C ALA A 27 1.76 9.48 -2.42
N PHE A 28 1.81 8.58 -3.39
CA PHE A 28 1.35 7.19 -3.24
C PHE A 28 2.13 6.46 -2.15
N LEU A 29 3.47 6.52 -2.15
CA LEU A 29 4.30 5.88 -1.13
C LEU A 29 3.97 6.40 0.27
N ALA A 30 3.77 7.70 0.43
CA ALA A 30 3.36 8.29 1.72
C ALA A 30 2.01 7.75 2.21
N SER A 31 1.07 7.46 1.31
CA SER A 31 -0.20 6.79 1.64
C SER A 31 0.00 5.31 1.94
N ALA A 32 0.77 4.61 1.11
CA ALA A 32 1.03 3.18 1.22
C ALA A 32 1.75 2.80 2.52
N CYS A 33 2.72 3.62 2.95
CA CYS A 33 3.41 3.42 4.23
C CYS A 33 2.46 3.37 5.42
N ARG A 34 1.43 4.22 5.46
CA ARG A 34 0.44 4.22 6.54
C ARG A 34 -0.40 2.95 6.54
N ASN A 35 -0.62 2.37 5.36
CA ASN A 35 -1.46 1.19 5.13
C ASN A 35 -0.65 -0.01 4.59
N TYR A 36 0.59 -0.19 5.07
CA TYR A 36 1.58 -1.15 4.56
C TYR A 36 1.14 -2.62 4.59
N ARG A 37 0.10 -2.95 5.37
CA ARG A 37 -0.44 -4.32 5.46
C ARG A 37 -1.40 -4.69 4.34
N LEU A 38 -1.80 -3.72 3.54
CA LEU A 38 -2.64 -3.95 2.38
C LEU A 38 -1.79 -4.45 1.20
N SER A 39 -2.41 -5.19 0.29
CA SER A 39 -1.78 -5.52 -0.98
C SER A 39 -1.55 -4.26 -1.82
N PHE A 40 -0.67 -4.32 -2.81
CA PHE A 40 -0.39 -3.19 -3.69
C PHE A 40 -1.65 -2.65 -4.37
N ASP A 41 -2.51 -3.54 -4.87
CA ASP A 41 -3.77 -3.14 -5.53
C ASP A 41 -4.72 -2.43 -4.57
N GLU A 42 -4.81 -2.91 -3.33
CA GLU A 42 -5.62 -2.28 -2.30
C GLU A 42 -5.05 -0.91 -1.89
N GLN A 43 -3.72 -0.80 -1.73
CA GLN A 43 -3.05 0.47 -1.43
C GLN A 43 -3.30 1.50 -2.53
N LEU A 44 -3.24 1.07 -3.80
CA LEU A 44 -3.50 1.93 -4.95
C LEU A 44 -4.95 2.45 -4.96
N LEU A 45 -5.91 1.58 -4.68
CA LEU A 45 -7.33 1.94 -4.60
C LEU A 45 -7.65 2.82 -3.38
N VAL A 46 -6.97 2.59 -2.24
CA VAL A 46 -7.08 3.47 -1.07
C VAL A 46 -6.53 4.85 -1.41
N TYR A 47 -5.35 4.92 -2.01
CA TYR A 47 -4.76 6.18 -2.44
C TYR A 47 -5.65 6.96 -3.42
N ALA A 48 -6.21 6.27 -4.41
CA ALA A 48 -7.09 6.87 -5.41
C ALA A 48 -8.36 7.50 -4.84
N GLN A 49 -8.94 6.87 -3.80
CA GLN A 49 -10.21 7.30 -3.21
C GLN A 49 -10.01 8.19 -1.99
N ARG A 50 -8.91 7.98 -1.24
CA ARG A 50 -8.63 8.69 0.00
C ARG A 50 -7.13 8.72 0.31
N PRO A 51 -6.37 9.61 -0.35
CA PRO A 51 -4.92 9.67 -0.23
C PRO A 51 -4.43 10.04 1.19
N ASP A 52 -5.28 10.66 2.00
CA ASP A 52 -5.03 11.07 3.39
C ASP A 52 -5.37 9.98 4.43
N ALA A 53 -5.92 8.84 4.02
CA ALA A 53 -6.26 7.75 4.94
C ALA A 53 -5.06 7.32 5.79
N THR A 54 -5.29 7.16 7.10
CA THR A 54 -4.23 6.85 8.07
C THR A 54 -4.24 5.40 8.53
N ALA A 55 -5.41 4.81 8.70
CA ALA A 55 -5.57 3.39 9.02
C ALA A 55 -6.92 2.91 8.51
N VAL A 56 -6.92 1.98 7.58
CA VAL A 56 -8.14 1.48 6.96
C VAL A 56 -8.38 0.01 7.29
N LEU A 57 -9.61 -0.31 7.67
CA LEU A 57 -10.06 -1.67 7.96
C LEU A 57 -11.52 -1.87 7.56
N GLU A 58 -11.92 -3.12 7.44
CA GLU A 58 -13.31 -3.50 7.33
C GLU A 58 -14.10 -3.25 8.63
N ILE A 59 -15.42 -3.04 8.52
CA ILE A 59 -16.31 -2.76 9.68
C ILE A 59 -16.13 -3.81 10.77
N GLU A 60 -16.14 -5.09 10.39
CA GLU A 60 -16.04 -6.19 11.37
C GLU A 60 -14.73 -6.18 12.13
N ARG A 61 -13.63 -5.80 11.46
CA ARG A 61 -12.32 -5.68 12.11
C ARG A 61 -12.26 -4.47 13.03
N TRP A 62 -12.83 -3.33 12.63
CA TRP A 62 -12.98 -2.17 13.52
C TRP A 62 -13.72 -2.53 14.80
N ASN A 63 -14.86 -3.24 14.66
CA ASN A 63 -15.68 -3.62 15.81
C ASN A 63 -14.98 -4.63 16.72
N ARG A 64 -14.45 -5.73 16.15
CA ARG A 64 -13.90 -6.85 16.94
C ARG A 64 -12.52 -6.59 17.50
N GLN A 65 -11.63 -5.94 16.74
CA GLN A 65 -10.24 -5.76 17.13
C GLN A 65 -10.04 -4.49 17.95
N PHE A 66 -10.72 -3.42 17.61
CA PHE A 66 -10.46 -2.10 18.19
C PHE A 66 -11.63 -1.53 19.01
N GLY A 67 -12.79 -2.18 19.00
CA GLY A 67 -13.97 -1.66 19.69
C GLY A 67 -14.36 -0.28 19.15
N ARG A 68 -14.35 -0.13 17.83
CA ARG A 68 -14.73 1.09 17.12
C ARG A 68 -15.90 0.82 16.19
N TRP A 69 -16.76 1.80 16.04
CA TRP A 69 -17.94 1.72 15.18
C TRP A 69 -17.83 2.72 14.05
N VAL A 70 -18.15 2.28 12.84
CA VAL A 70 -18.21 3.17 11.67
C VAL A 70 -19.38 4.15 11.81
N ASN A 71 -19.10 5.42 11.55
CA ASN A 71 -20.07 6.50 11.63
C ASN A 71 -21.19 6.31 10.59
N ARG A 72 -22.40 6.63 10.99
CA ARG A 72 -23.54 6.59 10.05
C ARG A 72 -23.31 7.58 8.91
N GLY A 73 -23.39 7.09 7.67
CA GLY A 73 -23.19 7.90 6.48
C GLY A 73 -21.73 7.99 6.01
N ALA A 74 -20.79 7.35 6.70
CA ALA A 74 -19.41 7.25 6.22
C ALA A 74 -19.36 6.56 4.83
N ASN A 75 -18.49 7.07 3.97
CA ASN A 75 -18.24 6.50 2.65
C ASN A 75 -17.12 5.48 2.73
N GLY A 76 -17.44 4.21 2.45
CA GLY A 76 -16.44 3.16 2.39
C GLY A 76 -15.53 3.29 1.17
N ILE A 77 -14.26 2.99 1.35
CA ILE A 77 -13.25 2.87 0.29
C ILE A 77 -13.44 1.49 -0.33
N ALA A 78 -13.83 1.45 -1.61
CA ALA A 78 -14.09 0.19 -2.31
C ALA A 78 -12.77 -0.43 -2.81
N VAL A 79 -12.59 -1.73 -2.60
CA VAL A 79 -11.49 -2.51 -3.14
C VAL A 79 -12.00 -3.82 -3.72
N PHE A 80 -11.21 -4.48 -4.57
CA PHE A 80 -11.57 -5.77 -5.12
C PHE A 80 -11.53 -6.87 -4.04
N ASP A 81 -12.52 -7.76 -4.07
CA ASP A 81 -12.65 -8.90 -3.15
C ASP A 81 -12.67 -10.26 -3.90
N GLY A 82 -12.02 -10.30 -5.05
CA GLY A 82 -12.02 -11.49 -5.91
C GLY A 82 -13.38 -11.78 -6.54
N GLU A 83 -13.66 -13.08 -6.75
CA GLU A 83 -14.90 -13.55 -7.37
C GLU A 83 -15.64 -14.52 -6.46
N HIS A 84 -16.97 -14.48 -6.53
CA HIS A 84 -17.83 -15.46 -5.89
C HIS A 84 -18.91 -15.92 -6.88
N ASN A 85 -18.96 -17.24 -7.15
CA ASN A 85 -19.85 -17.83 -8.16
C ASN A 85 -19.73 -17.17 -9.55
N GLY A 86 -18.48 -16.87 -10.00
CA GLY A 86 -18.21 -16.22 -11.29
C GLY A 86 -18.62 -14.73 -11.35
N LYS A 87 -18.96 -14.14 -10.23
CA LYS A 87 -19.29 -12.70 -10.15
C LYS A 87 -18.25 -11.95 -9.35
N PRO A 88 -17.70 -10.87 -9.89
CA PRO A 88 -16.75 -10.03 -9.18
C PRO A 88 -17.38 -9.38 -7.95
N ARG A 89 -16.63 -9.35 -6.86
CA ARG A 89 -17.05 -8.78 -5.58
C ARG A 89 -16.22 -7.58 -5.21
N LEU A 90 -16.81 -6.71 -4.39
CA LEU A 90 -16.15 -5.58 -3.74
C LEU A 90 -16.27 -5.75 -2.23
N LYS A 91 -15.19 -5.38 -1.53
CA LYS A 91 -15.22 -5.13 -0.09
C LYS A 91 -14.96 -3.64 0.19
N TYR A 92 -15.25 -3.20 1.38
CA TYR A 92 -15.17 -1.79 1.75
C TYR A 92 -14.33 -1.63 3.01
N TYR A 93 -13.37 -0.74 2.92
CA TYR A 93 -12.59 -0.26 4.05
C TYR A 93 -13.12 1.08 4.55
N PHE A 94 -12.91 1.35 5.82
CA PHE A 94 -13.22 2.63 6.45
C PHE A 94 -11.98 3.12 7.19
N ASP A 95 -11.64 4.39 7.03
CA ASP A 95 -10.53 4.99 7.75
C ASP A 95 -10.90 5.20 9.23
N ILE A 96 -9.89 5.27 10.08
CA ILE A 96 -10.08 5.53 11.51
C ILE A 96 -10.89 6.81 11.78
N SER A 97 -10.73 7.84 10.95
CA SER A 97 -11.49 9.09 11.05
C SER A 97 -12.98 8.95 10.76
N ASP A 98 -13.38 7.87 10.07
CA ASP A 98 -14.78 7.52 9.84
C ASP A 98 -15.38 6.72 10.99
N THR A 99 -14.65 6.54 12.08
CA THR A 99 -15.08 5.69 13.20
C THR A 99 -15.13 6.48 14.50
N HIS A 100 -15.93 6.01 15.44
CA HIS A 100 -15.95 6.46 16.82
C HIS A 100 -15.72 5.31 17.78
N GLU A 101 -15.26 5.63 18.98
CA GLU A 101 -14.96 4.66 20.02
C GLU A 101 -16.23 4.08 20.64
N ALA A 102 -16.22 2.75 20.86
CA ALA A 102 -17.21 2.08 21.69
C ALA A 102 -16.85 2.24 23.18
N ARG A 103 -17.63 1.59 24.05
CA ARG A 103 -17.45 1.67 25.50
C ARG A 103 -16.06 1.21 25.99
N PHE A 104 -15.43 0.28 25.26
CA PHE A 104 -14.12 -0.30 25.60
C PHE A 104 -13.22 -0.29 24.36
N PRO A 105 -12.69 0.87 23.95
CA PRO A 105 -11.84 0.97 22.79
C PRO A 105 -10.47 0.39 23.08
N ARG A 106 -9.83 -0.14 22.03
CA ARG A 106 -8.41 -0.50 22.05
C ARG A 106 -7.62 0.50 21.22
N PRO A 107 -6.37 0.80 21.62
CA PRO A 107 -5.52 1.70 20.86
C PRO A 107 -5.28 1.13 19.46
N VAL A 108 -5.39 1.98 18.45
CA VAL A 108 -5.08 1.65 17.05
C VAL A 108 -3.61 1.95 16.82
N PRO A 109 -2.77 0.96 16.48
CA PRO A 109 -1.37 1.22 16.18
C PRO A 109 -1.29 1.93 14.83
N LEU A 110 -0.99 3.22 14.85
CA LEU A 110 -0.69 3.97 13.65
C LEU A 110 0.80 3.83 13.34
N TRP A 111 1.11 3.57 12.06
CA TRP A 111 2.49 3.51 11.65
C TRP A 111 3.09 4.91 11.56
N THR A 112 4.20 5.11 12.24
CA THR A 112 5.00 6.34 12.18
C THR A 112 6.47 5.97 12.22
N VAL A 113 7.28 6.62 11.41
CA VAL A 113 8.74 6.59 11.58
C VAL A 113 9.10 7.66 12.59
N ARG A 114 9.78 7.26 13.67
CA ARG A 114 10.31 8.23 14.62
C ARG A 114 11.56 8.85 14.03
N GLU A 115 11.67 10.16 14.11
CA GLU A 115 12.81 10.91 13.59
C GLU A 115 14.15 10.42 14.17
N GLU A 116 14.15 9.95 15.40
CA GLU A 116 15.32 9.38 16.07
C GLU A 116 15.94 8.17 15.35
N TYR A 117 15.11 7.39 14.59
CA TYR A 117 15.58 6.23 13.82
C TYR A 117 15.89 6.54 12.35
N ALA A 118 15.64 7.76 11.89
CA ALA A 118 15.88 8.10 10.50
C ALA A 118 17.35 7.92 10.07
N PRO A 119 18.37 8.30 10.87
CA PRO A 119 19.76 8.05 10.52
C PRO A 119 20.07 6.56 10.36
N ASP A 120 19.66 5.74 11.33
CA ASP A 120 19.91 4.29 11.33
C ASP A 120 19.24 3.58 10.13
N ILE A 121 18.03 4.06 9.75
CA ILE A 121 17.31 3.55 8.57
C ILE A 121 18.07 3.91 7.30
N ILE A 122 18.54 5.16 7.18
CA ILE A 122 19.31 5.64 6.02
C ILE A 122 20.61 4.84 5.91
N GLU A 123 21.38 4.72 7.00
CA GLU A 123 22.61 3.92 7.03
C GLU A 123 22.37 2.46 6.63
N THR A 124 21.28 1.85 7.12
CA THR A 124 20.91 0.48 6.74
C THR A 124 20.58 0.36 5.25
N LEU A 125 19.88 1.35 4.70
CA LEU A 125 19.55 1.39 3.26
C LEU A 125 20.82 1.59 2.41
N GLU A 126 21.71 2.50 2.79
CA GLU A 126 22.98 2.76 2.11
C GLU A 126 23.89 1.53 2.15
N ASN A 127 23.99 0.86 3.29
CA ASN A 127 24.74 -0.39 3.43
C ASN A 127 24.15 -1.55 2.61
N SER A 128 22.83 -1.54 2.38
CA SER A 128 22.14 -2.61 1.65
C SER A 128 22.06 -2.37 0.15
N PHE A 129 21.99 -1.11 -0.28
CA PHE A 129 21.70 -0.74 -1.68
C PHE A 129 22.76 0.20 -2.29
N GLY A 130 23.87 0.50 -1.57
CA GLY A 130 24.86 1.46 -1.98
C GLY A 130 24.44 2.92 -1.73
N GLU A 131 25.34 3.87 -2.03
CA GLU A 131 25.06 5.30 -1.83
C GLU A 131 23.81 5.73 -2.58
N LEU A 132 22.88 6.35 -1.83
CA LEU A 132 21.63 6.86 -2.38
C LEU A 132 21.88 8.17 -3.13
N GLU A 133 22.18 8.09 -4.41
CA GLU A 133 22.25 9.26 -5.25
C GLU A 133 20.87 9.88 -5.48
N ARG A 134 20.75 11.18 -5.17
CA ARG A 134 19.55 11.95 -5.53
C ARG A 134 19.56 12.20 -7.03
N LYS A 135 18.63 11.57 -7.75
CA LYS A 135 18.35 11.82 -9.16
C LYS A 135 17.06 12.63 -9.29
N GLU A 136 17.03 13.55 -10.24
CA GLU A 136 15.80 14.32 -10.55
C GLU A 136 14.77 13.47 -11.31
N ASP A 137 15.25 12.53 -12.12
CA ASP A 137 14.42 11.61 -12.92
C ASP A 137 14.30 10.24 -12.23
N LEU A 138 13.06 9.76 -12.10
CA LEU A 138 12.78 8.46 -11.49
C LEU A 138 13.37 7.30 -12.27
N GLY A 139 13.39 7.39 -13.62
CA GLY A 139 13.96 6.36 -14.48
C GLY A 139 15.47 6.24 -14.26
N GLU A 140 16.17 7.37 -14.17
CA GLU A 140 17.60 7.39 -13.85
C GLU A 140 17.88 6.88 -12.44
N ALA A 141 17.06 7.23 -11.46
CA ALA A 141 17.17 6.72 -10.10
C ALA A 141 17.04 5.20 -10.04
N LEU A 142 16.03 4.64 -10.73
CA LEU A 142 15.81 3.20 -10.82
C LEU A 142 16.94 2.48 -11.55
N LEU A 143 17.44 3.05 -12.65
CA LEU A 143 18.58 2.49 -13.39
C LEU A 143 19.87 2.52 -12.56
N SER A 144 20.10 3.59 -11.79
CA SER A 144 21.24 3.68 -10.89
C SER A 144 21.16 2.63 -9.79
N ALA A 145 19.99 2.51 -9.14
CA ALA A 145 19.76 1.49 -8.11
C ALA A 145 19.91 0.05 -8.66
N ALA A 146 19.41 -0.21 -9.87
CA ALA A 146 19.53 -1.51 -10.53
C ALA A 146 20.99 -1.83 -10.88
N LYS A 147 21.78 -0.86 -11.34
CA LYS A 147 23.20 -1.04 -11.62
C LYS A 147 23.98 -1.37 -10.34
N ASN A 148 23.77 -0.61 -9.28
CA ASN A 148 24.42 -0.87 -8.00
C ASN A 148 24.10 -2.27 -7.47
N ALA A 149 22.83 -2.68 -7.54
CA ALA A 149 22.40 -4.02 -7.13
C ALA A 149 23.06 -5.15 -7.94
N VAL A 150 23.36 -4.92 -9.22
CA VAL A 150 24.02 -5.90 -10.09
C VAL A 150 25.55 -5.92 -9.83
N GLU A 151 26.17 -4.75 -9.68
CA GLU A 151 27.61 -4.62 -9.43
C GLU A 151 28.00 -5.22 -8.06
N ASP A 152 27.16 -5.08 -7.05
CA ASP A 152 27.39 -5.61 -5.71
C ASP A 152 27.03 -7.09 -5.55
N ASN A 153 26.68 -7.80 -6.64
CA ASN A 153 26.21 -9.19 -6.59
C ASN A 153 25.04 -9.42 -5.61
N MET A 154 24.24 -8.41 -5.38
CA MET A 154 23.06 -8.56 -4.55
C MET A 154 22.07 -9.49 -5.24
N PRO A 155 21.48 -10.48 -4.51
CA PRO A 155 20.42 -11.31 -5.04
C PRO A 155 19.23 -10.38 -5.35
N CYS A 156 19.09 -10.03 -6.62
CA CYS A 156 17.98 -9.23 -7.09
C CYS A 156 16.67 -9.98 -6.81
N LEU A 157 15.65 -9.31 -6.28
CA LEU A 157 14.31 -9.85 -6.05
C LEU A 157 13.66 -10.48 -7.30
N LEU A 158 14.22 -10.22 -8.48
CA LEU A 158 13.82 -10.85 -9.76
C LEU A 158 14.11 -12.36 -9.81
N TYR A 159 15.05 -12.88 -9.01
CA TYR A 159 15.36 -14.32 -8.96
C TYR A 159 14.43 -15.13 -8.05
N THR A 160 13.60 -14.49 -7.24
CA THR A 160 12.67 -15.21 -6.37
C THR A 160 11.41 -15.71 -7.08
N SER A 161 11.11 -15.24 -8.29
CA SER A 161 9.98 -15.72 -9.09
C SER A 161 10.29 -17.05 -9.81
N ASP A 162 11.52 -17.28 -10.23
CA ASP A 162 11.89 -18.52 -10.93
C ASP A 162 11.97 -19.74 -10.00
N ALA A 163 12.28 -19.53 -8.73
CA ALA A 163 12.34 -20.63 -7.75
C ALA A 163 10.96 -21.22 -7.38
N ALA A 164 9.88 -20.53 -7.74
CA ALA A 164 8.52 -21.00 -7.51
C ALA A 164 8.01 -21.92 -8.65
N ASP A 165 8.55 -21.76 -9.86
CA ASP A 165 8.07 -22.50 -11.04
C ASP A 165 8.70 -23.91 -11.17
N GLU A 166 9.88 -24.15 -10.57
CA GLU A 166 10.52 -25.47 -10.62
C GLU A 166 9.90 -26.54 -9.69
N ARG A 167 8.96 -26.16 -8.81
CA ARG A 167 8.29 -27.10 -7.89
C ARG A 167 7.00 -27.71 -8.44
N SER A 168 6.61 -27.38 -9.69
CA SER A 168 5.39 -27.90 -10.33
C SER A 168 5.62 -29.06 -11.27
N SER A 169 6.83 -29.64 -11.31
CA SER A 169 7.17 -30.75 -12.21
C SER A 169 7.73 -31.95 -11.42
N VAL A 170 6.89 -32.54 -10.56
CA VAL A 170 7.05 -33.95 -10.12
C VAL A 170 5.68 -34.56 -9.87
#